data_c78872822c68529fdd87b9147d02ca10
#
_entry.id   c78872822c68529fdd87b9147d02ca10
#
_cell.length_a   1.000
_cell.length_b   1.000
_cell.length_c   1.000
_cell.angle_alpha   90.00
_cell.angle_beta   90.00
_cell.angle_gamma   90.00
#
_symmetry.space_group_name_H-M   'P 1'
#
loop_
_entity.id
_entity.type
_entity.pdbx_description
1 polymer ?
#
loop_
_entity_poly.entity_id
_entity_poly.type
_entity_poly.pdbx_seq_one_letter_code
_entity_poly.pdbx_strand_id
1 'polypeptide(L)'
;MTVRTRYAPSPTGSLHIGNVRSGLFAYLFARRYGGAFILRIDDTDQQRSSKESLDEILASLRWLGIDWDEGPPDPAYFQSNRLGRYRDAVRGLLKAGMAYPCYCTPEELEAKRRQAEREKRKPVYDGKCRELPFDPEIALPQPGEARSCAIRFRTPRDGETIVEDLVKGRAVFANSELDDLIIFRSDGLPTYNLASVVDDIDMRITHVVRGDDHLPNTPRQVRIFEALGSAPPQFAHLPMVLGMDGKPLSKRHGVTSVFAYRDAGYLPEALLNYLARLGWSYGDQEIFSKSELMEKFDLANCGKSAGIFNSEKLLWLNFHYLKERPIAQLANEIKPFIEKRGYPVPTDDGWLQMAVATLRERAKTLVEMAEFAHFYLSAEIDLDPKAANKFLTSQVLEPLRALTETLDSSPSLKLCDRRHPSDPSQREREAASALQEATQLCGPAASDLIHRCMAASAGNSADPLQLLADSAQIVEKLFTGVLARFNLKLGQLAQPVRVALTGGTVSPGIFEVIAVMGRERTVQRLRAAVARIEAQSRPAAE
;
A
#
# COMPACT_ATOMS: atom_id res chain seq x y z
N MET A 1 -16.12 -25.50 -16.16
CA MET A 1 -15.40 -24.39 -16.86
C MET A 1 -14.36 -23.83 -15.90
N THR A 2 -13.16 -23.54 -16.36
CA THR A 2 -12.13 -22.85 -15.56
C THR A 2 -12.58 -21.42 -15.31
N VAL A 3 -12.48 -20.94 -14.07
CA VAL A 3 -12.82 -19.56 -13.69
C VAL A 3 -11.89 -18.59 -14.44
N ARG A 4 -12.45 -17.57 -15.07
CA ARG A 4 -11.72 -16.48 -15.72
C ARG A 4 -12.33 -15.15 -15.28
N THR A 5 -11.59 -14.39 -14.53
CA THR A 5 -11.99 -13.06 -14.07
C THR A 5 -11.13 -12.00 -14.76
N ARG A 6 -11.55 -10.75 -14.69
CA ARG A 6 -10.74 -9.63 -15.19
C ARG A 6 -10.81 -8.41 -14.28
N TYR A 7 -9.74 -7.65 -14.31
CA TYR A 7 -9.69 -6.27 -13.87
C TYR A 7 -9.43 -5.37 -15.08
N ALA A 8 -10.24 -4.33 -15.27
CA ALA A 8 -10.26 -3.52 -16.48
C ALA A 8 -10.19 -2.00 -16.14
N PRO A 9 -9.04 -1.53 -15.61
CA PRO A 9 -8.89 -0.12 -15.27
C PRO A 9 -8.72 0.75 -16.52
N SER A 10 -9.29 1.98 -16.48
CA SER A 10 -9.00 3.02 -17.46
C SER A 10 -7.82 3.86 -16.96
N PRO A 11 -6.76 4.12 -17.78
CA PRO A 11 -5.57 4.86 -17.36
C PRO A 11 -5.80 6.38 -17.40
N THR A 12 -6.81 6.87 -16.67
CA THR A 12 -7.25 8.28 -16.63
C THR A 12 -6.84 9.00 -15.35
N GLY A 13 -5.94 8.43 -14.56
CA GLY A 13 -5.43 8.99 -13.30
C GLY A 13 -4.90 7.92 -12.37
N SER A 14 -4.52 8.35 -11.15
CA SER A 14 -3.97 7.47 -10.12
C SER A 14 -4.96 6.37 -9.69
N LEU A 15 -4.43 5.18 -9.44
CA LEU A 15 -5.21 4.02 -9.07
C LEU A 15 -5.83 4.18 -7.66
N HIS A 16 -7.15 4.38 -7.62
CA HIS A 16 -7.89 4.55 -6.37
C HIS A 16 -8.11 3.22 -5.65
N ILE A 17 -7.92 3.19 -4.33
CA ILE A 17 -8.06 1.96 -3.51
C ILE A 17 -9.44 1.28 -3.63
N GLY A 18 -10.51 2.05 -3.86
CA GLY A 18 -11.85 1.49 -4.11
C GLY A 18 -11.89 0.63 -5.39
N ASN A 19 -11.22 1.08 -6.47
CA ASN A 19 -11.13 0.33 -7.72
C ASN A 19 -10.21 -0.89 -7.56
N VAL A 20 -9.08 -0.72 -6.84
CA VAL A 20 -8.15 -1.83 -6.53
C VAL A 20 -8.86 -2.95 -5.77
N ARG A 21 -9.77 -2.62 -4.84
CA ARG A 21 -10.54 -3.64 -4.12
C ARG A 21 -11.32 -4.56 -5.08
N SER A 22 -11.94 -3.99 -6.12
CA SER A 22 -12.65 -4.80 -7.12
C SER A 22 -11.68 -5.71 -7.89
N GLY A 23 -10.51 -5.18 -8.27
CA GLY A 23 -9.43 -5.97 -8.88
C GLY A 23 -8.90 -7.06 -7.96
N LEU A 24 -8.70 -6.76 -6.67
CA LEU A 24 -8.28 -7.72 -5.65
C LEU A 24 -9.30 -8.85 -5.49
N PHE A 25 -10.59 -8.54 -5.44
CA PHE A 25 -11.64 -9.56 -5.28
C PHE A 25 -11.71 -10.47 -6.53
N ALA A 26 -11.58 -9.90 -7.73
CA ALA A 26 -11.48 -10.68 -8.97
C ALA A 26 -10.24 -11.58 -8.98
N TYR A 27 -9.09 -11.07 -8.55
CA TYR A 27 -7.83 -11.81 -8.40
C TYR A 27 -7.96 -12.97 -7.41
N LEU A 28 -8.42 -12.68 -6.20
CA LEU A 28 -8.55 -13.70 -5.14
C LEU A 28 -9.53 -14.80 -5.54
N PHE A 29 -10.65 -14.45 -6.18
CA PHE A 29 -11.61 -15.42 -6.67
C PHE A 29 -11.03 -16.32 -7.76
N ALA A 30 -10.28 -15.76 -8.72
CA ALA A 30 -9.59 -16.56 -9.73
C ALA A 30 -8.59 -17.52 -9.08
N ARG A 31 -7.74 -17.02 -8.16
CA ARG A 31 -6.71 -17.84 -7.48
C ARG A 31 -7.30 -18.98 -6.66
N ARG A 32 -8.38 -18.71 -5.92
CA ARG A 32 -9.08 -19.74 -5.13
C ARG A 32 -9.53 -20.93 -5.98
N TYR A 33 -10.04 -20.66 -7.18
CA TYR A 33 -10.59 -21.70 -8.06
C TYR A 33 -9.59 -22.20 -9.10
N GLY A 34 -8.29 -21.91 -8.95
CA GLY A 34 -7.25 -22.32 -9.91
C GLY A 34 -7.49 -21.78 -11.32
N GLY A 35 -8.15 -20.63 -11.42
CA GLY A 35 -8.52 -19.95 -12.64
C GLY A 35 -7.51 -18.90 -13.09
N ALA A 36 -7.84 -18.17 -14.16
CA ALA A 36 -7.03 -17.09 -14.72
C ALA A 36 -7.57 -15.71 -14.32
N PHE A 37 -6.65 -14.82 -13.96
CA PHE A 37 -6.91 -13.40 -13.73
C PHE A 37 -6.32 -12.57 -14.87
N ILE A 38 -7.18 -11.85 -15.58
CA ILE A 38 -6.85 -11.06 -16.76
C ILE A 38 -6.78 -9.58 -16.40
N LEU A 39 -5.71 -8.90 -16.82
CA LEU A 39 -5.62 -7.45 -16.76
C LEU A 39 -5.87 -6.87 -18.14
N ARG A 40 -6.96 -6.13 -18.31
CA ARG A 40 -7.29 -5.42 -19.55
C ARG A 40 -7.20 -3.91 -19.30
N ILE A 41 -6.69 -3.17 -20.27
CA ILE A 41 -6.61 -1.71 -20.20
C ILE A 41 -7.72 -1.11 -21.06
N ASP A 42 -8.68 -0.46 -20.39
CA ASP A 42 -9.82 0.19 -21.05
C ASP A 42 -9.45 1.65 -21.40
N ASP A 43 -8.66 1.82 -22.47
CA ASP A 43 -8.02 3.07 -22.92
C ASP A 43 -8.68 3.68 -24.17
N THR A 44 -9.97 3.43 -24.38
CA THR A 44 -10.72 4.01 -25.52
C THR A 44 -10.88 5.53 -25.44
N ASP A 45 -10.80 6.12 -24.24
CA ASP A 45 -10.76 7.56 -24.05
C ASP A 45 -9.32 8.08 -24.12
N GLN A 46 -8.83 8.24 -25.36
CA GLN A 46 -7.45 8.66 -25.61
C GLN A 46 -7.12 10.08 -25.09
N GLN A 47 -8.11 10.95 -24.92
CA GLN A 47 -7.88 12.32 -24.43
C GLN A 47 -7.53 12.34 -22.94
N ARG A 48 -8.05 11.40 -22.15
CA ARG A 48 -7.82 11.29 -20.71
C ARG A 48 -6.84 10.19 -20.33
N SER A 49 -6.52 9.30 -21.23
CA SER A 49 -5.55 8.21 -21.00
C SER A 49 -4.13 8.71 -21.16
N SER A 50 -3.24 8.39 -20.21
CA SER A 50 -1.82 8.72 -20.30
C SER A 50 -0.94 7.51 -19.98
N LYS A 51 0.29 7.51 -20.54
CA LYS A 51 1.28 6.48 -20.28
C LYS A 51 1.67 6.46 -18.81
N GLU A 52 1.80 7.62 -18.19
CA GLU A 52 2.17 7.78 -16.77
C GLU A 52 1.12 7.11 -15.87
N SER A 53 -0.18 7.31 -16.17
CA SER A 53 -1.26 6.65 -15.43
C SER A 53 -1.26 5.12 -15.62
N LEU A 54 -0.94 4.65 -16.82
CA LEU A 54 -0.78 3.21 -17.09
C LEU A 54 0.38 2.64 -16.27
N ASP A 55 1.54 3.27 -16.33
CA ASP A 55 2.73 2.82 -15.61
C ASP A 55 2.48 2.80 -14.09
N GLU A 56 1.75 3.80 -13.56
CA GLU A 56 1.33 3.85 -12.15
C GLU A 56 0.39 2.69 -11.79
N ILE A 57 -0.58 2.36 -12.64
CA ILE A 57 -1.50 1.23 -12.44
C ILE A 57 -0.70 -0.07 -12.35
N LEU A 58 0.17 -0.34 -13.33
CA LEU A 58 0.95 -1.57 -13.39
C LEU A 58 1.91 -1.69 -12.19
N ALA A 59 2.59 -0.61 -11.84
CA ALA A 59 3.49 -0.58 -10.70
C ALA A 59 2.74 -0.73 -9.37
N SER A 60 1.53 -0.16 -9.24
CA SER A 60 0.67 -0.32 -8.05
C SER A 60 0.24 -1.77 -7.84
N LEU A 61 -0.19 -2.45 -8.91
CA LEU A 61 -0.57 -3.86 -8.85
C LEU A 61 0.62 -4.75 -8.48
N ARG A 62 1.79 -4.51 -9.10
CA ARG A 62 3.03 -5.22 -8.75
C ARG A 62 3.45 -5.01 -7.31
N TRP A 63 3.38 -3.77 -6.81
CA TRP A 63 3.69 -3.47 -5.41
C TRP A 63 2.76 -4.20 -4.44
N LEU A 64 1.46 -4.31 -4.78
CA LEU A 64 0.49 -5.10 -4.03
C LEU A 64 0.69 -6.62 -4.22
N GLY A 65 1.56 -7.05 -5.13
CA GLY A 65 1.73 -8.45 -5.47
C GLY A 65 0.51 -9.04 -6.21
N ILE A 66 -0.30 -8.22 -6.88
CA ILE A 66 -1.39 -8.67 -7.74
C ILE A 66 -0.81 -8.87 -9.15
N ASP A 67 -0.46 -10.09 -9.45
CA ASP A 67 0.03 -10.55 -10.74
C ASP A 67 -1.13 -11.03 -11.62
N TRP A 68 -0.97 -10.95 -12.94
CA TRP A 68 -1.96 -11.38 -13.91
C TRP A 68 -1.40 -12.46 -14.83
N ASP A 69 -2.29 -13.35 -15.29
CA ASP A 69 -1.94 -14.45 -16.17
C ASP A 69 -1.92 -14.01 -17.64
N GLU A 70 -2.81 -13.09 -17.99
CA GLU A 70 -2.96 -12.52 -19.33
C GLU A 70 -3.16 -11.01 -19.22
N GLY A 71 -2.48 -10.22 -20.06
CA GLY A 71 -2.56 -8.75 -19.99
C GLY A 71 -1.32 -8.05 -20.54
N PRO A 72 -1.12 -6.78 -20.17
CA PRO A 72 0.08 -6.03 -20.57
C PRO A 72 1.39 -6.78 -20.25
N PRO A 73 2.39 -6.74 -21.16
CA PRO A 73 2.51 -5.80 -22.28
C PRO A 73 1.85 -6.23 -23.60
N ASP A 74 1.12 -7.37 -23.65
CA ASP A 74 0.49 -7.84 -24.89
C ASP A 74 -0.55 -6.82 -25.40
N PRO A 75 -0.40 -6.32 -26.67
CA PRO A 75 -1.31 -5.36 -27.27
C PRO A 75 -2.77 -5.82 -27.35
N ALA A 76 -3.03 -7.13 -27.34
CA ALA A 76 -4.38 -7.71 -27.40
C ALA A 76 -5.26 -7.33 -26.19
N TYR A 77 -4.64 -6.89 -25.08
CA TYR A 77 -5.34 -6.49 -23.84
C TYR A 77 -5.50 -4.98 -23.69
N PHE A 78 -5.30 -4.21 -24.77
CA PHE A 78 -5.57 -2.77 -24.81
C PHE A 78 -6.74 -2.51 -25.75
N GLN A 79 -7.78 -1.82 -25.26
CA GLN A 79 -8.99 -1.55 -26.08
C GLN A 79 -8.69 -0.71 -27.31
N SER A 80 -7.76 0.23 -27.22
CA SER A 80 -7.33 1.07 -28.34
C SER A 80 -6.80 0.25 -29.54
N ASN A 81 -6.23 -0.92 -29.32
CA ASN A 81 -5.72 -1.82 -30.36
C ASN A 81 -6.80 -2.74 -30.96
N ARG A 82 -8.01 -2.73 -30.43
CA ARG A 82 -9.09 -3.67 -30.78
C ARG A 82 -10.22 -3.02 -31.60
N LEU A 83 -10.03 -1.80 -32.10
CA LEU A 83 -11.07 -1.05 -32.83
C LEU A 83 -11.65 -1.82 -34.02
N GLY A 84 -10.82 -2.58 -34.76
CA GLY A 84 -11.29 -3.46 -35.85
C GLY A 84 -12.30 -4.50 -35.38
N ARG A 85 -12.01 -5.14 -34.24
CA ARG A 85 -12.88 -6.16 -33.65
C ARG A 85 -14.24 -5.60 -33.20
N TYR A 86 -14.26 -4.38 -32.67
CA TYR A 86 -15.53 -3.73 -32.30
C TYR A 86 -16.35 -3.36 -33.51
N ARG A 87 -15.73 -2.92 -34.60
CA ARG A 87 -16.39 -2.65 -35.89
C ARG A 87 -17.02 -3.88 -36.47
N ASP A 88 -16.35 -5.01 -36.42
CA ASP A 88 -16.88 -6.29 -36.92
C ASP A 88 -18.10 -6.73 -36.09
N ALA A 89 -18.06 -6.56 -34.76
CA ALA A 89 -19.21 -6.80 -33.88
C ALA A 89 -20.41 -5.91 -34.25
N VAL A 90 -20.18 -4.61 -34.48
CA VAL A 90 -21.24 -3.67 -34.90
C VAL A 90 -21.83 -4.06 -36.24
N ARG A 91 -21.00 -4.43 -37.23
CA ARG A 91 -21.51 -4.91 -38.53
C ARG A 91 -22.36 -6.17 -38.39
N GLY A 92 -21.93 -7.11 -37.54
CA GLY A 92 -22.75 -8.29 -37.23
C GLY A 92 -24.12 -7.92 -36.64
N LEU A 93 -24.17 -6.97 -35.69
CA LEU A 93 -25.42 -6.50 -35.08
C LEU A 93 -26.32 -5.76 -36.10
N LEU A 94 -25.76 -4.96 -37.00
CA LEU A 94 -26.51 -4.29 -38.07
C LEU A 94 -27.14 -5.31 -39.03
N LYS A 95 -26.38 -6.32 -39.51
CA LYS A 95 -26.85 -7.40 -40.38
C LYS A 95 -27.95 -8.23 -39.72
N ALA A 96 -27.85 -8.46 -38.43
CA ALA A 96 -28.86 -9.18 -37.64
C ALA A 96 -30.10 -8.33 -37.28
N GLY A 97 -30.13 -7.04 -37.67
CA GLY A 97 -31.20 -6.11 -37.31
C GLY A 97 -31.26 -5.74 -35.81
N MET A 98 -30.22 -6.11 -35.04
CA MET A 98 -30.09 -5.86 -33.61
C MET A 98 -29.46 -4.49 -33.31
N ALA A 99 -29.05 -3.76 -34.35
CA ALA A 99 -28.58 -2.38 -34.26
C ALA A 99 -29.07 -1.57 -35.45
N TYR A 100 -29.03 -0.25 -35.36
CA TYR A 100 -29.46 0.65 -36.42
C TYR A 100 -28.71 1.99 -36.36
N PRO A 101 -28.57 2.73 -37.49
CA PRO A 101 -27.97 4.05 -37.52
C PRO A 101 -28.93 5.11 -36.91
N CYS A 102 -28.36 6.01 -36.10
CA CYS A 102 -29.07 7.13 -35.50
C CYS A 102 -28.49 8.44 -36.02
N TYR A 103 -29.32 9.24 -36.63
CA TYR A 103 -28.98 10.51 -37.27
C TYR A 103 -29.33 11.74 -36.39
N CYS A 104 -29.78 11.53 -35.16
CA CYS A 104 -30.05 12.63 -34.23
C CYS A 104 -28.77 13.38 -33.90
N THR A 105 -28.84 14.73 -33.96
CA THR A 105 -27.68 15.55 -33.55
C THR A 105 -27.55 15.62 -32.02
N PRO A 106 -26.36 15.96 -31.50
CA PRO A 106 -26.18 16.18 -30.06
C PRO A 106 -27.17 17.22 -29.49
N GLU A 107 -27.44 18.29 -30.25
CA GLU A 107 -28.36 19.37 -29.86
C GLU A 107 -29.80 18.86 -29.74
N GLU A 108 -30.26 18.05 -30.70
CA GLU A 108 -31.57 17.41 -30.66
C GLU A 108 -31.73 16.50 -29.43
N LEU A 109 -30.70 15.68 -29.15
CA LEU A 109 -30.73 14.76 -28.02
C LEU A 109 -30.70 15.52 -26.68
N GLU A 110 -29.91 16.58 -26.59
CA GLU A 110 -29.85 17.41 -25.39
C GLU A 110 -31.16 18.21 -25.16
N ALA A 111 -31.79 18.70 -26.24
CA ALA A 111 -33.09 19.34 -26.13
C ALA A 111 -34.18 18.39 -25.57
N LYS A 112 -34.22 17.14 -26.06
CA LYS A 112 -35.14 16.11 -25.56
C LYS A 112 -34.86 15.74 -24.12
N ARG A 113 -33.58 15.66 -23.75
CA ARG A 113 -33.14 15.38 -22.36
C ARG A 113 -33.65 16.49 -21.42
N ARG A 114 -33.42 17.78 -21.75
CA ARG A 114 -33.89 18.92 -20.97
C ARG A 114 -35.42 18.98 -20.85
N GLN A 115 -36.10 18.59 -21.92
CA GLN A 115 -37.57 18.51 -21.88
C GLN A 115 -38.03 17.43 -20.90
N ALA A 116 -37.45 16.21 -20.96
CA ALA A 116 -37.77 15.12 -20.04
C ALA A 116 -37.52 15.52 -18.57
N GLU A 117 -36.39 16.21 -18.31
CA GLU A 117 -36.03 16.71 -16.97
C GLU A 117 -37.04 17.75 -16.46
N ARG A 118 -37.49 18.69 -17.32
CA ARG A 118 -38.54 19.67 -16.97
C ARG A 118 -39.88 19.00 -16.63
N GLU A 119 -40.19 17.92 -17.34
CA GLU A 119 -41.39 17.10 -17.14
C GLU A 119 -41.23 16.07 -16.02
N LYS A 120 -40.08 16.06 -15.32
CA LYS A 120 -39.73 15.10 -14.26
C LYS A 120 -39.83 13.63 -14.72
N ARG A 121 -39.64 13.39 -16.01
CA ARG A 121 -39.53 12.05 -16.60
C ARG A 121 -38.06 11.63 -16.72
N LYS A 122 -37.84 10.32 -16.67
CA LYS A 122 -36.51 9.75 -16.97
C LYS A 122 -36.14 10.12 -18.43
N PRO A 123 -34.96 10.71 -18.67
CA PRO A 123 -34.53 11.01 -20.04
C PRO A 123 -34.14 9.71 -20.77
N VAL A 124 -35.03 9.24 -21.63
CA VAL A 124 -34.87 8.04 -22.46
C VAL A 124 -34.92 8.45 -23.92
N TYR A 125 -34.12 7.77 -24.76
CA TYR A 125 -34.20 7.98 -26.21
C TYR A 125 -35.58 7.58 -26.77
N ASP A 126 -36.22 8.43 -27.52
CA ASP A 126 -37.57 8.25 -28.02
C ASP A 126 -37.72 7.26 -29.19
N GLY A 127 -36.61 6.74 -29.72
CA GLY A 127 -36.65 5.81 -30.84
C GLY A 127 -36.88 6.45 -32.22
N LYS A 128 -36.71 7.78 -32.38
CA LYS A 128 -36.92 8.53 -33.64
C LYS A 128 -36.33 7.82 -34.88
N CYS A 129 -35.14 7.24 -34.78
CA CYS A 129 -34.46 6.58 -35.91
C CYS A 129 -34.66 5.07 -35.92
N ARG A 130 -35.31 4.47 -34.97
CA ARG A 130 -35.41 3.04 -34.75
C ARG A 130 -36.05 2.28 -35.91
N GLU A 131 -37.09 2.88 -36.53
CA GLU A 131 -37.89 2.26 -37.60
C GLU A 131 -37.54 2.84 -38.97
N LEU A 132 -36.49 3.67 -39.06
CA LEU A 132 -36.03 4.16 -40.38
C LEU A 132 -35.37 3.03 -41.14
N PRO A 133 -35.66 2.90 -42.45
CA PRO A 133 -34.96 1.96 -43.29
C PRO A 133 -33.49 2.36 -43.41
N PHE A 134 -32.59 1.37 -43.40
CA PHE A 134 -31.14 1.57 -43.56
C PHE A 134 -30.51 0.42 -44.33
N ASP A 135 -29.36 0.67 -44.93
CA ASP A 135 -28.51 -0.36 -45.51
C ASP A 135 -27.68 -1.05 -44.42
N PRO A 136 -27.83 -2.36 -44.18
CA PRO A 136 -27.00 -3.10 -43.22
C PRO A 136 -25.49 -3.02 -43.48
N GLU A 137 -25.09 -2.77 -44.73
CA GLU A 137 -23.68 -2.59 -45.16
C GLU A 137 -23.20 -1.12 -45.03
N ILE A 138 -23.96 -0.26 -44.33
CA ILE A 138 -23.59 1.14 -44.14
C ILE A 138 -22.14 1.28 -43.65
N ALA A 139 -21.40 2.19 -44.27
CA ALA A 139 -20.02 2.45 -43.89
C ALA A 139 -19.97 3.04 -42.46
N LEU A 140 -19.34 2.32 -41.55
CA LEU A 140 -19.14 2.79 -40.16
C LEU A 140 -18.17 3.98 -40.12
N PRO A 141 -18.40 4.98 -39.22
CA PRO A 141 -17.47 6.08 -39.01
C PRO A 141 -16.05 5.58 -38.77
N GLN A 142 -15.04 6.33 -39.24
CA GLN A 142 -13.64 6.09 -38.94
C GLN A 142 -13.18 7.04 -37.84
N PRO A 143 -12.19 6.71 -37.02
CA PRO A 143 -11.59 7.64 -36.09
C PRO A 143 -11.13 8.91 -36.83
N GLY A 144 -11.52 10.07 -36.31
CA GLY A 144 -11.20 11.39 -36.90
C GLY A 144 -12.10 11.83 -38.07
N GLU A 145 -13.03 11.01 -38.57
CA GLU A 145 -14.03 11.41 -39.55
C GLU A 145 -15.34 11.86 -38.87
N ALA A 146 -15.75 13.10 -39.09
CA ALA A 146 -17.06 13.61 -38.66
C ALA A 146 -18.16 13.05 -39.54
N ARG A 147 -18.72 11.89 -39.21
CA ARG A 147 -19.92 11.34 -39.89
C ARG A 147 -21.19 11.71 -39.11
N SER A 148 -22.29 11.77 -39.86
CA SER A 148 -23.58 12.24 -39.35
C SER A 148 -24.37 11.20 -38.55
N CYS A 149 -23.88 9.98 -38.34
CA CYS A 149 -24.65 8.95 -37.62
C CYS A 149 -23.83 8.27 -36.51
N ALA A 150 -24.50 7.91 -35.42
CA ALA A 150 -24.04 6.95 -34.43
C ALA A 150 -24.80 5.63 -34.61
N ILE A 151 -24.32 4.53 -34.06
CA ILE A 151 -25.05 3.25 -34.08
C ILE A 151 -25.66 3.00 -32.70
N ARG A 152 -26.95 2.69 -32.69
CA ARG A 152 -27.68 2.31 -31.48
C ARG A 152 -27.98 0.82 -31.47
N PHE A 153 -27.98 0.24 -30.29
CA PHE A 153 -28.47 -1.10 -30.03
C PHE A 153 -30.00 -1.09 -29.99
N ARG A 154 -30.64 -2.05 -30.64
CA ARG A 154 -32.09 -2.22 -30.65
C ARG A 154 -32.51 -3.03 -29.43
N THR A 155 -32.72 -2.37 -28.30
CA THR A 155 -33.13 -3.02 -27.05
C THR A 155 -34.54 -3.59 -27.19
N PRO A 156 -34.84 -4.84 -26.76
CA PRO A 156 -36.21 -5.34 -26.64
C PRO A 156 -37.05 -4.43 -25.75
N ARG A 157 -38.29 -4.13 -26.17
CA ARG A 157 -39.20 -3.25 -25.40
C ARG A 157 -40.04 -4.01 -24.40
N ASP A 158 -40.39 -5.25 -24.74
CA ASP A 158 -41.23 -6.12 -23.92
C ASP A 158 -40.42 -7.08 -23.05
N GLY A 159 -41.04 -7.52 -21.95
CA GLY A 159 -40.44 -8.46 -21.02
C GLY A 159 -39.45 -7.85 -20.05
N GLU A 160 -38.63 -8.68 -19.46
CA GLU A 160 -37.71 -8.33 -18.40
C GLU A 160 -36.29 -8.88 -18.66
N THR A 161 -35.28 -8.17 -18.18
CA THR A 161 -33.92 -8.67 -18.10
C THR A 161 -33.60 -9.02 -16.65
N ILE A 162 -33.29 -10.29 -16.41
CA ILE A 162 -32.95 -10.80 -15.07
C ILE A 162 -31.43 -10.91 -14.97
N VAL A 163 -30.90 -10.39 -13.88
CA VAL A 163 -29.48 -10.50 -13.51
C VAL A 163 -29.41 -11.26 -12.18
N GLU A 164 -28.87 -12.46 -12.24
CA GLU A 164 -28.54 -13.25 -11.03
C GLU A 164 -27.16 -12.83 -10.56
N ASP A 165 -27.11 -11.94 -9.56
CA ASP A 165 -25.85 -11.37 -9.06
C ASP A 165 -25.36 -12.13 -7.83
N LEU A 166 -24.09 -12.53 -7.83
CA LEU A 166 -23.49 -13.35 -6.77
C LEU A 166 -23.43 -12.63 -5.41
N VAL A 167 -23.44 -11.28 -5.39
CA VAL A 167 -23.39 -10.48 -4.16
C VAL A 167 -24.73 -9.84 -3.86
N LYS A 168 -25.33 -9.14 -4.84
CA LYS A 168 -26.60 -8.42 -4.65
C LYS A 168 -27.82 -9.33 -4.67
N GLY A 169 -27.70 -10.51 -5.29
CA GLY A 169 -28.82 -11.43 -5.53
C GLY A 169 -29.57 -11.08 -6.80
N ARG A 170 -30.78 -11.60 -6.94
CA ARG A 170 -31.61 -11.43 -8.13
C ARG A 170 -32.08 -9.99 -8.31
N ALA A 171 -31.72 -9.38 -9.44
CA ALA A 171 -32.21 -8.07 -9.87
C ALA A 171 -33.00 -8.19 -11.17
N VAL A 172 -34.19 -7.59 -11.22
CA VAL A 172 -35.09 -7.64 -12.37
C VAL A 172 -35.25 -6.24 -12.93
N PHE A 173 -35.08 -6.09 -14.23
CA PHE A 173 -35.18 -4.82 -14.95
C PHE A 173 -36.24 -4.95 -16.07
N ALA A 174 -37.27 -4.13 -16.04
CA ALA A 174 -38.22 -4.06 -17.14
C ALA A 174 -37.52 -3.55 -18.40
N ASN A 175 -37.65 -4.25 -19.52
CA ASN A 175 -37.00 -3.84 -20.77
C ASN A 175 -37.50 -2.48 -21.28
N SER A 176 -38.74 -2.10 -20.96
CA SER A 176 -39.29 -0.79 -21.25
C SER A 176 -38.57 0.39 -20.58
N GLU A 177 -37.76 0.10 -19.52
CA GLU A 177 -36.93 1.10 -18.85
C GLU A 177 -35.52 1.20 -19.45
N LEU A 178 -35.16 0.27 -20.33
CA LEU A 178 -33.88 0.24 -21.04
C LEU A 178 -34.05 0.96 -22.38
N ASP A 179 -33.29 2.04 -22.57
CA ASP A 179 -33.29 2.77 -23.84
C ASP A 179 -32.37 2.12 -24.90
N ASP A 180 -32.56 2.49 -26.15
CA ASP A 180 -31.66 2.12 -27.23
C ASP A 180 -30.33 2.88 -27.07
N LEU A 181 -29.38 2.27 -26.36
CA LEU A 181 -28.10 2.93 -26.10
C LEU A 181 -27.23 3.06 -27.35
N ILE A 182 -26.44 4.10 -27.43
CA ILE A 182 -25.38 4.22 -28.44
C ILE A 182 -24.31 3.18 -28.10
N ILE A 183 -24.02 2.28 -29.06
CA ILE A 183 -22.94 1.27 -28.93
C ILE A 183 -21.69 1.67 -29.71
N PHE A 184 -21.85 2.50 -30.77
CA PHE A 184 -20.75 3.02 -31.56
C PHE A 184 -20.99 4.48 -31.89
N ARG A 185 -20.03 5.33 -31.61
CA ARG A 185 -20.12 6.78 -31.68
C ARG A 185 -19.90 7.27 -33.11
N SER A 186 -20.37 8.49 -33.40
CA SER A 186 -20.16 9.15 -34.69
C SER A 186 -18.69 9.48 -34.99
N ASP A 187 -17.82 9.51 -33.97
CA ASP A 187 -16.37 9.69 -34.10
C ASP A 187 -15.61 8.36 -34.40
N GLY A 188 -16.33 7.26 -34.58
CA GLY A 188 -15.75 5.97 -34.93
C GLY A 188 -15.23 5.15 -33.76
N LEU A 189 -15.57 5.53 -32.52
CA LEU A 189 -15.16 4.82 -31.31
C LEU A 189 -16.33 4.03 -30.71
N PRO A 190 -16.10 2.83 -30.14
CA PRO A 190 -17.10 2.09 -29.40
C PRO A 190 -17.43 2.79 -28.08
N THR A 191 -18.63 2.54 -27.56
CA THR A 191 -18.94 2.90 -26.17
C THR A 191 -18.47 1.81 -25.22
N TYR A 192 -18.32 2.15 -23.95
CA TYR A 192 -17.95 1.24 -22.86
C TYR A 192 -18.76 -0.08 -22.89
N ASN A 193 -20.10 0.02 -23.03
CA ASN A 193 -20.95 -1.17 -22.98
C ASN A 193 -20.66 -2.17 -24.12
N LEU A 194 -20.39 -1.70 -25.33
CA LEU A 194 -20.03 -2.58 -26.43
C LEU A 194 -18.61 -3.14 -26.27
N ALA A 195 -17.63 -2.26 -26.04
CA ALA A 195 -16.23 -2.68 -25.96
C ALA A 195 -16.02 -3.72 -24.85
N SER A 196 -16.58 -3.46 -23.65
CA SER A 196 -16.49 -4.37 -22.52
C SER A 196 -17.09 -5.75 -22.82
N VAL A 197 -18.26 -5.81 -23.49
CA VAL A 197 -18.91 -7.08 -23.84
C VAL A 197 -18.10 -7.85 -24.89
N VAL A 198 -17.66 -7.20 -25.96
CA VAL A 198 -16.87 -7.85 -27.02
C VAL A 198 -15.57 -8.41 -26.45
N ASP A 199 -14.90 -7.65 -25.60
CA ASP A 199 -13.67 -8.11 -24.96
C ASP A 199 -13.91 -9.27 -23.98
N ASP A 200 -14.96 -9.19 -23.15
CA ASP A 200 -15.31 -10.23 -22.20
C ASP A 200 -15.67 -11.55 -22.94
N ILE A 201 -16.29 -11.47 -24.13
CA ILE A 201 -16.53 -12.65 -25.01
C ILE A 201 -15.20 -13.22 -25.51
N ASP A 202 -14.37 -12.39 -26.15
CA ASP A 202 -13.13 -12.85 -26.80
C ASP A 202 -12.13 -13.40 -25.77
N MET A 203 -12.06 -12.78 -24.57
CA MET A 203 -11.22 -13.20 -23.45
C MET A 203 -11.86 -14.34 -22.63
N ARG A 204 -13.05 -14.82 -23.02
CA ARG A 204 -13.80 -15.91 -22.36
C ARG A 204 -13.98 -15.67 -20.87
N ILE A 205 -14.33 -14.45 -20.49
CA ILE A 205 -14.57 -14.08 -19.08
C ILE A 205 -15.79 -14.83 -18.56
N THR A 206 -15.63 -15.51 -17.45
CA THR A 206 -16.71 -16.29 -16.81
C THR A 206 -17.36 -15.54 -15.65
N HIS A 207 -16.61 -14.64 -15.00
CA HIS A 207 -17.09 -13.85 -13.86
C HIS A 207 -16.63 -12.41 -13.97
N VAL A 208 -17.57 -11.48 -13.83
CA VAL A 208 -17.38 -10.03 -13.84
C VAL A 208 -17.55 -9.51 -12.43
N VAL A 209 -16.44 -9.26 -11.73
CA VAL A 209 -16.41 -8.64 -10.40
C VAL A 209 -16.10 -7.15 -10.56
N ARG A 210 -16.98 -6.25 -10.05
CA ARG A 210 -16.85 -4.80 -10.22
C ARG A 210 -17.67 -4.01 -9.18
N GLY A 211 -17.53 -2.70 -9.13
CA GLY A 211 -18.35 -1.82 -8.28
C GLY A 211 -19.83 -1.83 -8.67
N ASP A 212 -20.71 -1.62 -7.70
CA ASP A 212 -22.17 -1.60 -7.90
C ASP A 212 -22.70 -0.35 -8.62
N ASP A 213 -21.88 0.67 -8.81
CA ASP A 213 -22.11 1.79 -9.73
C ASP A 213 -22.27 1.34 -11.19
N HIS A 214 -21.73 0.16 -11.54
CA HIS A 214 -21.91 -0.48 -12.84
C HIS A 214 -23.16 -1.36 -12.96
N LEU A 215 -23.91 -1.61 -11.88
CA LEU A 215 -25.11 -2.44 -11.91
C LEU A 215 -26.15 -1.96 -12.95
N PRO A 216 -26.40 -0.66 -13.14
CA PRO A 216 -27.32 -0.16 -14.19
C PRO A 216 -26.88 -0.46 -15.63
N ASN A 217 -25.59 -0.76 -15.87
CA ASN A 217 -25.06 -1.14 -17.18
C ASN A 217 -25.34 -2.63 -17.49
N THR A 218 -25.45 -3.45 -16.45
CA THR A 218 -25.51 -4.91 -16.57
C THR A 218 -26.65 -5.42 -17.44
N PRO A 219 -27.92 -4.97 -17.29
CA PRO A 219 -29.01 -5.44 -18.14
C PRO A 219 -28.78 -5.10 -19.62
N ARG A 220 -28.16 -3.95 -19.92
CA ARG A 220 -27.80 -3.54 -21.29
C ARG A 220 -26.72 -4.45 -21.86
N GLN A 221 -25.70 -4.75 -21.06
CA GLN A 221 -24.61 -5.65 -21.47
C GLN A 221 -25.10 -7.07 -21.68
N VAL A 222 -25.99 -7.60 -20.82
CA VAL A 222 -26.63 -8.91 -20.99
C VAL A 222 -27.30 -9.00 -22.35
N ARG A 223 -28.08 -7.97 -22.75
CA ARG A 223 -28.73 -7.94 -24.07
C ARG A 223 -27.75 -7.89 -25.24
N ILE A 224 -26.61 -7.22 -25.08
CA ILE A 224 -25.57 -7.20 -26.11
C ILE A 224 -24.89 -8.59 -26.21
N PHE A 225 -24.60 -9.27 -25.07
CA PHE A 225 -24.09 -10.64 -25.09
C PHE A 225 -25.01 -11.58 -25.88
N GLU A 226 -26.31 -11.56 -25.57
CA GLU A 226 -27.32 -12.38 -26.26
C GLU A 226 -27.40 -12.07 -27.75
N ALA A 227 -27.38 -10.79 -28.13
CA ALA A 227 -27.41 -10.37 -29.54
C ALA A 227 -26.16 -10.75 -30.32
N LEU A 228 -25.04 -10.90 -29.64
CA LEU A 228 -23.79 -11.43 -30.22
C LEU A 228 -23.71 -12.97 -30.17
N GLY A 229 -24.76 -13.65 -29.74
CA GLY A 229 -24.84 -15.13 -29.71
C GLY A 229 -24.01 -15.75 -28.56
N SER A 230 -23.69 -14.98 -27.53
CA SER A 230 -22.88 -15.42 -26.39
C SER A 230 -23.69 -15.43 -25.10
N ALA A 231 -23.45 -16.44 -24.25
CA ALA A 231 -24.00 -16.42 -22.90
C ALA A 231 -23.28 -15.33 -22.05
N PRO A 232 -24.03 -14.54 -21.28
CA PRO A 232 -23.40 -13.57 -20.38
C PRO A 232 -22.62 -14.27 -19.25
N PRO A 233 -21.54 -13.65 -18.73
CA PRO A 233 -20.81 -14.16 -17.58
C PRO A 233 -21.66 -14.04 -16.30
N GLN A 234 -21.24 -14.67 -15.21
CA GLN A 234 -21.77 -14.40 -13.88
C GLN A 234 -21.28 -13.02 -13.41
N PHE A 235 -22.17 -12.25 -12.77
CA PHE A 235 -21.87 -10.93 -12.26
C PHE A 235 -21.77 -10.93 -10.73
N ALA A 236 -20.87 -10.11 -10.20
CA ALA A 236 -20.73 -9.82 -8.79
C ALA A 236 -20.51 -8.31 -8.61
N HIS A 237 -21.53 -7.60 -8.14
CA HIS A 237 -21.49 -6.16 -7.91
C HIS A 237 -21.17 -5.86 -6.46
N LEU A 238 -19.98 -5.33 -6.21
CA LEU A 238 -19.47 -5.00 -4.89
C LEU A 238 -19.98 -3.63 -4.45
N PRO A 239 -20.47 -3.50 -3.20
CA PRO A 239 -20.90 -2.20 -2.68
C PRO A 239 -19.75 -1.20 -2.68
N MET A 240 -20.07 0.10 -2.83
CA MET A 240 -19.08 1.17 -2.76
C MET A 240 -18.35 1.19 -1.42
N VAL A 241 -17.16 1.80 -1.41
CA VAL A 241 -16.43 2.14 -0.20
C VAL A 241 -16.78 3.57 0.19
N LEU A 242 -17.22 3.76 1.43
CA LEU A 242 -17.58 5.06 1.98
C LEU A 242 -16.50 5.56 2.94
N GLY A 243 -16.39 6.87 3.08
CA GLY A 243 -15.66 7.50 4.17
C GLY A 243 -16.45 7.44 5.48
N MET A 244 -15.85 7.91 6.57
CA MET A 244 -16.50 7.99 7.88
C MET A 244 -17.72 8.92 7.90
N ASP A 245 -17.84 9.82 6.93
CA ASP A 245 -18.99 10.72 6.71
C ASP A 245 -20.16 10.07 5.94
N GLY A 246 -20.05 8.77 5.62
CA GLY A 246 -21.05 8.03 4.86
C GLY A 246 -21.12 8.39 3.36
N LYS A 247 -20.18 9.18 2.85
CA LYS A 247 -20.10 9.54 1.42
C LYS A 247 -19.07 8.69 0.69
N PRO A 248 -19.17 8.53 -0.64
CA PRO A 248 -18.17 7.80 -1.41
C PRO A 248 -16.75 8.27 -1.12
N LEU A 249 -15.84 7.32 -0.93
CA LEU A 249 -14.44 7.61 -0.60
C LEU A 249 -13.82 8.49 -1.70
N SER A 250 -13.21 9.59 -1.30
CA SER A 250 -12.62 10.58 -2.21
C SER A 250 -11.40 11.25 -1.58
N LYS A 251 -10.64 12.03 -2.35
CA LYS A 251 -9.43 12.76 -1.89
C LYS A 251 -9.63 13.58 -0.61
N ARG A 252 -10.83 14.06 -0.30
CA ARG A 252 -11.13 14.78 0.96
C ARG A 252 -11.08 13.91 2.21
N HIS A 253 -11.13 12.59 2.06
CA HIS A 253 -11.04 11.62 3.16
C HIS A 253 -9.59 11.17 3.42
N GLY A 254 -8.61 11.85 2.84
CA GLY A 254 -7.20 11.55 2.96
C GLY A 254 -6.61 10.88 1.73
N VAL A 255 -5.60 10.06 1.96
CA VAL A 255 -4.89 9.33 0.91
C VAL A 255 -5.81 8.30 0.26
N THR A 256 -5.91 8.32 -1.06
CA THR A 256 -6.79 7.41 -1.81
C THR A 256 -6.09 6.62 -2.91
N SER A 257 -4.85 7.01 -3.30
CA SER A 257 -4.07 6.25 -4.27
C SER A 257 -3.20 5.20 -3.57
N VAL A 258 -2.94 4.08 -4.25
CA VAL A 258 -2.08 3.00 -3.76
C VAL A 258 -0.67 3.52 -3.45
N PHE A 259 -0.09 4.31 -4.36
CA PHE A 259 1.26 4.85 -4.17
C PHE A 259 1.37 5.81 -2.99
N ALA A 260 0.32 6.56 -2.70
CA ALA A 260 0.35 7.44 -1.55
C ALA A 260 0.38 6.66 -0.22
N TYR A 261 -0.22 5.45 -0.15
CA TYR A 261 -0.03 4.56 1.00
C TYR A 261 1.38 3.98 1.07
N ARG A 262 1.94 3.53 -0.07
CA ARG A 262 3.34 3.11 -0.16
C ARG A 262 4.28 4.21 0.34
N ASP A 263 4.10 5.42 -0.15
CA ASP A 263 4.96 6.57 0.18
C ASP A 263 4.77 7.09 1.62
N ALA A 264 3.62 6.77 2.24
CA ALA A 264 3.37 6.95 3.67
C ALA A 264 3.93 5.81 4.53
N GLY A 265 4.58 4.81 3.92
CA GLY A 265 5.28 3.73 4.62
C GLY A 265 4.39 2.58 5.07
N TYR A 266 3.24 2.38 4.42
CA TYR A 266 2.42 1.19 4.63
C TYR A 266 3.02 -0.01 3.88
N LEU A 267 2.85 -1.20 4.44
CA LEU A 267 3.23 -2.46 3.81
C LEU A 267 2.12 -2.94 2.86
N PRO A 268 2.47 -3.55 1.72
CA PRO A 268 1.48 -4.03 0.75
C PRO A 268 0.52 -5.08 1.35
N GLU A 269 1.01 -5.98 2.21
CA GLU A 269 0.18 -7.00 2.87
C GLU A 269 -0.87 -6.38 3.79
N ALA A 270 -0.53 -5.32 4.50
CA ALA A 270 -1.47 -4.62 5.36
C ALA A 270 -2.62 -4.00 4.53
N LEU A 271 -2.27 -3.37 3.40
CA LEU A 271 -3.27 -2.77 2.51
C LEU A 271 -4.12 -3.86 1.83
N LEU A 272 -3.53 -4.96 1.36
CA LEU A 272 -4.26 -6.10 0.79
C LEU A 272 -5.26 -6.70 1.77
N ASN A 273 -4.80 -7.04 2.98
CA ASN A 273 -5.66 -7.61 4.01
C ASN A 273 -6.80 -6.65 4.37
N TYR A 274 -6.48 -5.37 4.53
CA TYR A 274 -7.47 -4.36 4.85
C TYR A 274 -8.54 -4.24 3.74
N LEU A 275 -8.13 -4.17 2.47
CA LEU A 275 -9.04 -4.08 1.32
C LEU A 275 -9.88 -5.35 1.17
N ALA A 276 -9.32 -6.52 1.43
CA ALA A 276 -10.08 -7.79 1.43
C ALA A 276 -11.18 -7.76 2.50
N ARG A 277 -10.85 -7.37 3.73
CA ARG A 277 -11.81 -7.27 4.84
C ARG A 277 -12.86 -6.17 4.64
N LEU A 278 -12.61 -5.23 3.74
CA LEU A 278 -13.55 -4.16 3.44
C LEU A 278 -14.68 -4.65 2.53
N GLY A 279 -15.61 -5.37 3.11
CA GLY A 279 -16.78 -5.93 2.45
C GLY A 279 -16.74 -7.45 2.21
N TRP A 280 -15.74 -8.14 2.75
CA TRP A 280 -15.67 -9.61 2.80
C TRP A 280 -15.32 -10.06 4.20
N SER A 281 -15.81 -11.23 4.62
CA SER A 281 -15.51 -11.83 5.93
C SER A 281 -15.34 -13.34 5.85
N TYR A 282 -14.55 -13.86 6.78
CA TYR A 282 -14.36 -15.29 7.00
C TYR A 282 -14.37 -15.55 8.50
N GLY A 283 -15.56 -15.83 9.05
CA GLY A 283 -15.75 -15.85 10.49
C GLY A 283 -15.25 -14.57 11.16
N ASP A 284 -14.58 -14.74 12.30
CA ASP A 284 -14.00 -13.65 13.11
C ASP A 284 -12.53 -13.34 12.77
N GLN A 285 -11.94 -14.02 11.79
CA GLN A 285 -10.55 -13.81 11.40
C GLN A 285 -10.38 -12.43 10.77
N GLU A 286 -9.43 -11.64 11.31
CA GLU A 286 -9.14 -10.28 10.85
C GLU A 286 -7.81 -10.19 10.09
N ILE A 287 -6.86 -11.05 10.41
CA ILE A 287 -5.50 -11.04 9.85
C ILE A 287 -5.33 -12.27 8.96
N PHE A 288 -4.89 -12.03 7.74
CA PHE A 288 -4.71 -13.05 6.72
C PHE A 288 -3.39 -12.86 5.97
N SER A 289 -2.59 -13.87 5.86
CA SER A 289 -1.55 -13.91 4.83
C SER A 289 -2.17 -13.88 3.43
N LYS A 290 -1.38 -13.48 2.42
CA LYS A 290 -1.84 -13.49 1.02
C LYS A 290 -2.27 -14.90 0.58
N SER A 291 -1.56 -15.94 1.02
CA SER A 291 -1.92 -17.35 0.74
C SER A 291 -3.25 -17.73 1.36
N GLU A 292 -3.52 -17.35 2.60
CA GLU A 292 -4.81 -17.59 3.24
C GLU A 292 -5.95 -16.84 2.55
N LEU A 293 -5.72 -15.60 2.09
CA LEU A 293 -6.71 -14.87 1.29
C LEU A 293 -7.05 -15.63 0.00
N MET A 294 -6.04 -16.11 -0.73
CA MET A 294 -6.26 -16.90 -1.96
C MET A 294 -6.98 -18.23 -1.70
N GLU A 295 -6.77 -18.85 -0.56
CA GLU A 295 -7.41 -20.11 -0.19
C GLU A 295 -8.86 -19.92 0.28
N LYS A 296 -9.13 -18.88 1.09
CA LYS A 296 -10.39 -18.71 1.82
C LYS A 296 -11.40 -17.78 1.16
N PHE A 297 -10.94 -16.95 0.20
CA PHE A 297 -11.79 -15.92 -0.39
C PHE A 297 -12.92 -16.51 -1.23
N ASP A 298 -14.17 -16.06 -0.97
CA ASP A 298 -15.33 -16.42 -1.79
C ASP A 298 -16.28 -15.22 -1.94
N LEU A 299 -16.86 -15.06 -3.14
CA LEU A 299 -17.84 -14.01 -3.42
C LEU A 299 -19.13 -14.21 -2.62
N ALA A 300 -19.48 -15.44 -2.24
CA ALA A 300 -20.63 -15.74 -1.39
C ALA A 300 -20.52 -15.11 0.01
N ASN A 301 -19.32 -14.84 0.48
CA ASN A 301 -19.04 -14.20 1.77
C ASN A 301 -18.90 -12.67 1.68
N CYS A 302 -19.21 -12.09 0.51
CA CYS A 302 -19.22 -10.64 0.35
C CYS A 302 -20.51 -10.02 0.89
N GLY A 303 -20.37 -8.97 1.71
CA GLY A 303 -21.49 -8.22 2.24
C GLY A 303 -22.21 -7.41 1.16
N LYS A 304 -23.52 -7.24 1.31
CA LYS A 304 -24.36 -6.43 0.39
C LYS A 304 -24.30 -4.92 0.68
N SER A 305 -23.85 -4.54 1.87
CA SER A 305 -23.78 -3.15 2.34
C SER A 305 -22.41 -2.53 2.08
N ALA A 306 -22.39 -1.20 1.94
CA ALA A 306 -21.16 -0.44 1.77
C ALA A 306 -20.20 -0.60 2.96
N GLY A 307 -18.93 -0.78 2.67
CA GLY A 307 -17.87 -0.80 3.69
C GLY A 307 -17.42 0.61 4.04
N ILE A 308 -17.21 0.89 5.33
CA ILE A 308 -16.69 2.18 5.80
C ILE A 308 -15.18 2.09 5.95
N PHE A 309 -14.47 2.99 5.28
CA PHE A 309 -13.01 3.08 5.37
C PHE A 309 -12.61 3.68 6.73
N ASN A 310 -11.80 2.94 7.49
CA ASN A 310 -11.26 3.33 8.79
C ASN A 310 -9.72 3.31 8.73
N SER A 311 -9.10 4.49 8.74
CA SER A 311 -7.63 4.65 8.68
C SER A 311 -6.92 4.12 9.93
N GLU A 312 -7.55 4.18 11.11
CA GLU A 312 -6.96 3.67 12.35
C GLU A 312 -6.85 2.14 12.31
N LYS A 313 -7.87 1.46 11.77
CA LYS A 313 -7.84 0.00 11.58
C LYS A 313 -6.75 -0.41 10.57
N LEU A 314 -6.59 0.34 9.49
CA LEU A 314 -5.51 0.10 8.53
C LEU A 314 -4.13 0.31 9.18
N LEU A 315 -3.97 1.36 9.98
CA LEU A 315 -2.73 1.64 10.69
C LEU A 315 -2.40 0.54 11.73
N TRP A 316 -3.42 0.04 12.42
CA TRP A 316 -3.29 -1.09 13.34
C TRP A 316 -2.83 -2.36 12.62
N LEU A 317 -3.43 -2.68 11.47
CA LEU A 317 -2.99 -3.81 10.62
C LEU A 317 -1.55 -3.62 10.15
N ASN A 318 -1.19 -2.41 9.72
CA ASN A 318 0.18 -2.12 9.28
C ASN A 318 1.19 -2.35 10.39
N PHE A 319 0.88 -1.90 11.60
CA PHE A 319 1.72 -2.14 12.78
C PHE A 319 1.89 -3.63 13.07
N HIS A 320 0.81 -4.42 12.95
CA HIS A 320 0.89 -5.88 13.10
C HIS A 320 1.87 -6.50 12.10
N TYR A 321 1.73 -6.20 10.79
CA TYR A 321 2.60 -6.74 9.75
C TYR A 321 4.06 -6.26 9.88
N LEU A 322 4.29 -5.03 10.33
CA LEU A 322 5.64 -4.54 10.63
C LEU A 322 6.32 -5.36 11.73
N LYS A 323 5.57 -5.75 12.76
CA LYS A 323 6.09 -6.58 13.87
C LYS A 323 6.42 -8.00 13.45
N GLU A 324 5.66 -8.57 12.54
CA GLU A 324 5.87 -9.92 12.01
C GLU A 324 6.96 -9.98 10.92
N ARG A 325 7.33 -8.82 10.34
CA ARG A 325 8.29 -8.73 9.24
C ARG A 325 9.68 -9.19 9.67
N PRO A 326 10.38 -10.06 8.89
CA PRO A 326 11.78 -10.38 9.14
C PRO A 326 12.65 -9.13 9.20
N ILE A 327 13.49 -9.00 10.24
CA ILE A 327 14.27 -7.77 10.49
C ILE A 327 15.17 -7.41 9.30
N ALA A 328 15.81 -8.39 8.66
CA ALA A 328 16.66 -8.16 7.49
C ALA A 328 15.88 -7.54 6.31
N GLN A 329 14.64 -7.97 6.11
CA GLN A 329 13.77 -7.43 5.08
C GLN A 329 13.33 -6.00 5.44
N LEU A 330 12.90 -5.78 6.69
CA LEU A 330 12.48 -4.48 7.19
C LEU A 330 13.62 -3.44 7.12
N ALA A 331 14.86 -3.86 7.43
CA ALA A 331 16.06 -3.03 7.30
C ALA A 331 16.32 -2.60 5.84
N ASN A 332 16.04 -3.46 4.86
CA ASN A 332 16.15 -3.07 3.46
C ASN A 332 15.01 -2.14 3.03
N GLU A 333 13.78 -2.39 3.49
CA GLU A 333 12.60 -1.61 3.13
C GLU A 333 12.60 -0.19 3.70
N ILE A 334 13.27 0.05 4.83
CA ILE A 334 13.38 1.40 5.43
C ILE A 334 14.38 2.30 4.70
N LYS A 335 15.37 1.76 3.99
CA LYS A 335 16.46 2.53 3.34
C LYS A 335 15.97 3.72 2.50
N PRO A 336 14.99 3.56 1.59
CA PRO A 336 14.47 4.69 0.81
C PRO A 336 13.84 5.80 1.65
N PHE A 337 13.27 5.46 2.80
CA PHE A 337 12.66 6.43 3.72
C PHE A 337 13.71 7.20 4.53
N ILE A 338 14.84 6.55 4.86
CA ILE A 338 16.00 7.19 5.47
C ILE A 338 16.60 8.21 4.49
N GLU A 339 16.83 7.80 3.23
CA GLU A 339 17.36 8.65 2.17
C GLU A 339 16.45 9.87 1.89
N LYS A 340 15.14 9.63 1.77
CA LYS A 340 14.14 10.68 1.54
C LYS A 340 14.11 11.74 2.64
N ARG A 341 14.57 11.40 3.85
CA ARG A 341 14.72 12.35 4.97
C ARG A 341 16.07 13.05 5.00
N GLY A 342 16.93 12.81 4.02
CA GLY A 342 18.24 13.44 3.90
C GLY A 342 19.32 12.81 4.80
N TYR A 343 19.07 11.64 5.40
CA TYR A 343 20.10 10.93 6.14
C TYR A 343 20.91 10.00 5.23
N PRO A 344 22.21 9.83 5.50
CA PRO A 344 23.01 8.85 4.79
C PRO A 344 22.48 7.43 5.09
N VAL A 345 22.30 6.64 4.04
CA VAL A 345 21.89 5.24 4.19
C VAL A 345 23.08 4.45 4.75
N PRO A 346 22.91 3.75 5.89
CA PRO A 346 23.99 2.96 6.47
C PRO A 346 24.44 1.85 5.52
N THR A 347 25.76 1.66 5.41
CA THR A 347 26.37 0.59 4.59
C THR A 347 26.49 -0.73 5.34
N ASP A 348 26.48 -0.70 6.68
CA ASP A 348 26.47 -1.90 7.52
C ASP A 348 25.02 -2.37 7.72
N ASP A 349 24.64 -3.41 6.98
CA ASP A 349 23.30 -4.02 7.08
C ASP A 349 23.04 -4.62 8.47
N GLY A 350 24.03 -5.21 9.11
CA GLY A 350 23.89 -5.75 10.46
C GLY A 350 23.61 -4.67 11.49
N TRP A 351 24.29 -3.53 11.41
CA TRP A 351 24.00 -2.38 12.25
C TRP A 351 22.58 -1.84 12.02
N LEU A 352 22.17 -1.74 10.75
CA LEU A 352 20.82 -1.27 10.41
C LEU A 352 19.74 -2.23 10.94
N GLN A 353 19.99 -3.55 10.90
CA GLN A 353 19.09 -4.54 11.49
C GLN A 353 18.96 -4.36 13.01
N MET A 354 20.06 -4.11 13.72
CA MET A 354 20.04 -3.81 15.17
C MET A 354 19.20 -2.55 15.45
N ALA A 355 19.40 -1.47 14.68
CA ALA A 355 18.65 -0.23 14.85
C ALA A 355 17.14 -0.44 14.61
N VAL A 356 16.78 -1.10 13.51
CA VAL A 356 15.38 -1.40 13.15
C VAL A 356 14.70 -2.29 14.19
N ALA A 357 15.41 -3.28 14.73
CA ALA A 357 14.88 -4.16 15.77
C ALA A 357 14.41 -3.37 17.01
N THR A 358 15.15 -2.32 17.41
CA THR A 358 14.76 -1.47 18.54
C THR A 358 13.57 -0.55 18.24
N LEU A 359 13.38 -0.18 16.96
CA LEU A 359 12.34 0.75 16.52
C LEU A 359 11.01 0.06 16.16
N ARG A 360 11.06 -1.22 15.78
CA ARG A 360 9.92 -1.99 15.26
C ARG A 360 8.68 -1.97 16.15
N GLU A 361 8.85 -2.01 17.47
CA GLU A 361 7.76 -2.01 18.44
C GLU A 361 7.16 -0.62 18.67
N ARG A 362 7.68 0.42 18.03
CA ARG A 362 7.29 1.81 18.29
C ARG A 362 6.76 2.55 17.07
N ALA A 363 7.16 2.12 15.88
CA ALA A 363 6.75 2.73 14.63
C ALA A 363 5.60 1.96 13.99
N LYS A 364 4.57 2.65 13.54
CA LYS A 364 3.41 2.07 12.87
C LYS A 364 3.53 2.08 11.36
N THR A 365 4.49 2.85 10.82
CA THR A 365 4.81 2.91 9.38
C THR A 365 6.32 2.97 9.19
N LEU A 366 6.80 2.70 7.97
CA LEU A 366 8.22 2.86 7.62
C LEU A 366 8.66 4.33 7.69
N VAL A 367 7.74 5.27 7.44
CA VAL A 367 7.99 6.72 7.59
C VAL A 367 8.25 7.06 9.05
N GLU A 368 7.37 6.63 9.97
CA GLU A 368 7.59 6.83 11.41
C GLU A 368 8.87 6.16 11.90
N MET A 369 9.19 4.95 11.37
CA MET A 369 10.41 4.26 11.74
C MET A 369 11.66 5.04 11.31
N ALA A 370 11.66 5.61 10.10
CA ALA A 370 12.74 6.47 9.63
C ALA A 370 12.83 7.78 10.45
N GLU A 371 11.68 8.32 10.91
CA GLU A 371 11.65 9.46 11.83
C GLU A 371 12.31 9.13 13.16
N PHE A 372 11.93 8.02 13.77
CA PHE A 372 12.54 7.58 15.02
C PHE A 372 14.02 7.21 14.88
N ALA A 373 14.46 6.79 13.69
CA ALA A 373 15.87 6.48 13.45
C ALA A 373 16.80 7.71 13.48
N HIS A 374 16.28 8.94 13.47
CA HIS A 374 17.07 10.17 13.39
C HIS A 374 18.22 10.23 14.41
N PHE A 375 17.98 9.85 15.67
CA PHE A 375 19.00 9.91 16.71
C PHE A 375 20.11 8.87 16.53
N TYR A 376 19.88 7.79 15.76
CA TYR A 376 20.92 6.84 15.37
C TYR A 376 21.74 7.33 14.17
N LEU A 377 21.13 8.11 13.29
CA LEU A 377 21.70 8.50 11.99
C LEU A 377 22.42 9.85 12.03
N SER A 378 21.88 10.81 12.80
CA SER A 378 22.43 12.16 12.92
C SER A 378 23.72 12.17 13.73
N ALA A 379 24.66 13.02 13.34
CA ALA A 379 25.86 13.31 14.15
C ALA A 379 25.47 14.13 15.40
N GLU A 380 24.65 15.13 15.21
CA GLU A 380 24.12 16.01 16.26
C GLU A 380 22.61 15.79 16.41
N ILE A 381 22.08 16.11 17.58
CA ILE A 381 20.66 16.04 17.89
C ILE A 381 20.18 17.32 18.57
N ASP A 382 18.98 17.73 18.22
CA ASP A 382 18.29 18.81 18.93
C ASP A 382 17.66 18.27 20.21
N LEU A 383 17.96 18.93 21.34
CA LEU A 383 17.35 18.59 22.62
C LEU A 383 16.01 19.30 22.77
N ASP A 384 14.95 18.55 23.10
CA ASP A 384 13.68 19.15 23.52
C ASP A 384 13.94 20.06 24.76
N PRO A 385 13.66 21.36 24.67
CA PRO A 385 13.99 22.29 25.74
C PRO A 385 13.31 21.93 27.08
N LYS A 386 12.09 21.43 27.05
CA LYS A 386 11.34 21.03 28.27
C LYS A 386 11.96 19.79 28.89
N ALA A 387 12.32 18.81 28.08
CA ALA A 387 12.99 17.59 28.51
C ALA A 387 14.38 17.90 29.08
N ALA A 388 15.18 18.69 28.38
CA ALA A 388 16.51 19.09 28.81
C ALA A 388 16.47 19.83 30.17
N ASN A 389 15.61 20.84 30.32
CA ASN A 389 15.47 21.58 31.58
C ASN A 389 14.96 20.73 32.73
N LYS A 390 14.15 19.71 32.45
CA LYS A 390 13.62 18.80 33.49
C LYS A 390 14.61 17.76 33.94
N PHE A 391 15.42 17.20 33.02
CA PHE A 391 16.23 16.02 33.30
C PHE A 391 17.74 16.26 33.29
N LEU A 392 18.26 17.28 32.61
CA LEU A 392 19.67 17.63 32.62
C LEU A 392 19.95 18.74 33.62
N THR A 393 19.92 18.35 34.91
CA THR A 393 20.08 19.26 36.06
C THR A 393 21.37 18.98 36.82
N SER A 394 21.81 19.91 37.72
CA SER A 394 22.99 19.72 38.55
C SER A 394 22.95 18.45 39.41
N GLN A 395 21.76 17.96 39.77
CA GLN A 395 21.60 16.74 40.58
C GLN A 395 22.11 15.46 39.88
N VAL A 396 22.09 15.43 38.52
CA VAL A 396 22.52 14.28 37.73
C VAL A 396 23.93 14.44 37.18
N LEU A 397 24.62 15.55 37.43
CA LEU A 397 25.93 15.88 36.89
C LEU A 397 26.96 14.79 37.20
N GLU A 398 27.19 14.48 38.47
CA GLU A 398 28.20 13.52 38.91
C GLU A 398 27.87 12.08 38.46
N PRO A 399 26.62 11.58 38.60
CA PRO A 399 26.27 10.28 38.04
C PRO A 399 26.44 10.20 36.53
N LEU A 400 26.12 11.27 35.79
CA LEU A 400 26.24 11.30 34.34
C LEU A 400 27.71 11.31 33.91
N ARG A 401 28.58 12.07 34.63
CA ARG A 401 30.02 12.06 34.40
C ARG A 401 30.63 10.70 34.66
N ALA A 402 30.30 10.06 35.78
CA ALA A 402 30.78 8.74 36.14
C ALA A 402 30.35 7.67 35.12
N LEU A 403 29.11 7.74 34.65
CA LEU A 403 28.64 6.84 33.57
C LEU A 403 29.40 7.09 32.28
N THR A 404 29.64 8.34 31.91
CA THR A 404 30.41 8.72 30.70
C THR A 404 31.83 8.13 30.74
N GLU A 405 32.52 8.25 31.86
CA GLU A 405 33.86 7.70 32.10
C GLU A 405 33.86 6.17 32.04
N THR A 406 32.87 5.54 32.70
CA THR A 406 32.71 4.09 32.72
C THR A 406 32.51 3.53 31.30
N LEU A 407 31.62 4.15 30.49
CA LEU A 407 31.39 3.72 29.11
C LEU A 407 32.58 3.98 28.19
N ASP A 408 33.31 5.09 28.42
CA ASP A 408 34.49 5.46 27.62
C ASP A 408 35.67 4.52 27.86
N SER A 409 35.86 4.08 29.12
CA SER A 409 36.93 3.17 29.50
C SER A 409 36.65 1.70 29.20
N SER A 410 35.42 1.30 28.86
CA SER A 410 35.02 -0.10 28.67
C SER A 410 35.67 -0.73 27.43
N PRO A 411 36.57 -1.72 27.57
CA PRO A 411 37.12 -2.47 26.45
C PRO A 411 36.07 -3.30 25.71
N SER A 412 35.08 -3.84 26.43
CA SER A 412 34.03 -4.67 25.85
C SER A 412 33.13 -3.87 24.93
N LEU A 413 32.72 -2.65 25.31
CA LEU A 413 31.94 -1.77 24.44
C LEU A 413 32.74 -1.31 23.22
N LYS A 414 34.03 -1.06 23.37
CA LYS A 414 34.90 -0.70 22.26
C LYS A 414 34.98 -1.82 21.23
N LEU A 415 35.12 -3.05 21.67
CA LEU A 415 35.21 -4.24 20.80
C LEU A 415 33.86 -4.52 20.08
N CYS A 416 32.74 -4.33 20.74
CA CYS A 416 31.42 -4.54 20.18
C CYS A 416 30.92 -3.36 19.28
N ASP A 417 31.65 -2.23 19.23
CA ASP A 417 31.28 -1.09 18.40
C ASP A 417 31.61 -1.34 16.91
N ARG A 418 30.61 -1.70 16.14
CA ARG A 418 30.73 -2.01 14.70
C ARG A 418 31.19 -0.82 13.84
N ARG A 419 31.15 0.39 14.38
CA ARG A 419 31.56 1.62 13.67
C ARG A 419 33.02 1.96 13.88
N HIS A 420 33.69 1.25 14.77
CA HIS A 420 35.09 1.54 15.09
C HIS A 420 36.03 0.89 14.06
N PRO A 421 36.74 1.67 13.21
CA PRO A 421 37.77 1.15 12.33
C PRO A 421 39.00 0.74 13.20
N SER A 422 39.18 -0.54 13.46
CA SER A 422 40.39 -1.02 14.16
C SER A 422 41.20 -1.94 13.27
N ASP A 423 42.54 -1.80 13.34
CA ASP A 423 43.51 -2.71 12.75
C ASP A 423 43.30 -4.11 13.35
N PRO A 424 43.36 -5.18 12.58
CA PRO A 424 43.27 -6.59 13.09
C PRO A 424 44.19 -6.88 14.27
N SER A 425 45.44 -6.40 14.26
CA SER A 425 46.40 -6.55 15.34
C SER A 425 46.02 -5.78 16.62
N GLN A 426 45.34 -4.70 16.51
CA GLN A 426 44.80 -3.93 17.63
C GLN A 426 43.59 -4.61 18.26
N ARG A 427 42.71 -5.21 17.44
CA ARG A 427 41.53 -5.96 17.90
C ARG A 427 41.90 -7.16 18.77
N GLU A 428 42.93 -7.92 18.40
CA GLU A 428 43.40 -9.07 19.21
C GLU A 428 43.88 -8.65 20.61
N ARG A 429 44.59 -7.50 20.70
CA ARG A 429 45.02 -6.95 22.02
C ARG A 429 43.84 -6.45 22.84
N GLU A 430 42.86 -5.83 22.22
CA GLU A 430 41.67 -5.35 22.88
C GLU A 430 40.73 -6.47 23.32
N ALA A 431 40.73 -7.60 22.62
CA ALA A 431 39.95 -8.78 22.95
C ALA A 431 40.27 -9.39 24.30
N ALA A 432 41.56 -9.47 24.69
CA ALA A 432 41.95 -9.99 25.98
C ALA A 432 41.43 -9.14 27.14
N SER A 433 41.55 -7.81 27.04
CA SER A 433 41.05 -6.87 28.04
C SER A 433 39.50 -6.88 28.08
N ALA A 434 38.86 -6.96 26.92
CA ALA A 434 37.39 -7.05 26.81
C ALA A 434 36.87 -8.36 27.44
N LEU A 435 37.55 -9.47 27.22
CA LEU A 435 37.20 -10.77 27.82
C LEU A 435 37.30 -10.74 29.35
N GLN A 436 38.34 -10.10 29.86
CA GLN A 436 38.52 -9.94 31.32
C GLN A 436 37.38 -9.11 31.91
N GLU A 437 37.09 -7.98 31.34
CA GLU A 437 35.97 -7.10 31.81
C GLU A 437 34.62 -7.82 31.70
N ALA A 438 34.33 -8.41 30.53
CA ALA A 438 33.06 -9.10 30.31
C ALA A 438 32.87 -10.28 31.27
N THR A 439 33.95 -11.01 31.58
CA THR A 439 33.94 -12.13 32.56
C THR A 439 33.63 -11.63 33.97
N GLN A 440 34.17 -10.47 34.36
CA GLN A 440 33.83 -9.83 35.63
C GLN A 440 32.37 -9.35 35.71
N LEU A 441 31.86 -8.83 34.61
CA LEU A 441 30.49 -8.26 34.53
C LEU A 441 29.42 -9.34 34.37
N CYS A 442 29.64 -10.32 33.50
CA CYS A 442 28.61 -11.25 33.02
C CYS A 442 28.92 -12.73 33.39
N GLY A 443 30.04 -13.01 34.01
CA GLY A 443 30.45 -14.37 34.39
C GLY A 443 31.04 -15.19 33.23
N PRO A 444 31.13 -16.53 33.38
CA PRO A 444 31.86 -17.42 32.42
C PRO A 444 31.28 -17.42 31.00
N ALA A 445 29.98 -17.13 30.84
CA ALA A 445 29.33 -17.04 29.54
C ALA A 445 29.79 -15.84 28.67
N ALA A 446 30.55 -14.92 29.24
CA ALA A 446 31.08 -13.75 28.55
C ALA A 446 32.09 -14.09 27.44
N SER A 447 32.74 -15.26 27.51
CA SER A 447 33.66 -15.71 26.45
C SER A 447 32.98 -15.80 25.09
N ASP A 448 31.78 -16.40 25.02
CA ASP A 448 31.00 -16.53 23.78
C ASP A 448 30.54 -15.17 23.25
N LEU A 449 30.20 -14.27 24.13
CA LEU A 449 29.81 -12.90 23.81
C LEU A 449 30.97 -12.15 23.12
N ILE A 450 32.15 -12.18 23.71
CA ILE A 450 33.34 -11.52 23.14
C ILE A 450 33.72 -12.14 21.79
N HIS A 451 33.68 -13.49 21.65
CA HIS A 451 33.93 -14.15 20.38
C HIS A 451 32.93 -13.71 19.29
N ARG A 452 31.63 -13.55 19.62
CA ARG A 452 30.62 -13.01 18.68
C ARG A 452 30.92 -11.56 18.28
N CYS A 453 31.29 -10.71 19.23
CA CYS A 453 31.68 -9.32 18.93
C CYS A 453 32.90 -9.28 18.00
N MET A 454 33.89 -10.12 18.23
CA MET A 454 35.07 -10.25 17.37
C MET A 454 34.71 -10.73 15.96
N ALA A 455 33.90 -11.78 15.85
CA ALA A 455 33.44 -12.32 14.58
C ALA A 455 32.65 -11.26 13.77
N ALA A 456 31.77 -10.54 14.42
CA ALA A 456 30.98 -9.45 13.80
C ALA A 456 31.87 -8.30 13.30
N SER A 457 32.91 -7.94 14.07
CA SER A 457 33.88 -6.90 13.70
C SER A 457 34.83 -7.32 12.57
N ALA A 458 35.03 -8.63 12.39
CA ALA A 458 35.83 -9.21 11.30
C ALA A 458 35.06 -9.41 9.99
N GLY A 459 33.80 -8.98 9.92
CA GLY A 459 32.92 -9.17 8.75
C GLY A 459 32.32 -10.57 8.63
N ASN A 460 32.51 -11.43 9.64
CA ASN A 460 31.85 -12.73 9.70
C ASN A 460 30.39 -12.59 10.15
N SER A 461 29.54 -13.50 9.69
CA SER A 461 28.06 -13.46 9.88
C SER A 461 27.64 -13.78 11.32
N ALA A 462 27.92 -12.90 12.27
CA ALA A 462 27.26 -12.95 13.57
C ALA A 462 25.82 -12.47 13.44
N ASP A 463 24.89 -13.15 14.12
CA ASP A 463 23.49 -12.71 14.17
C ASP A 463 23.39 -11.30 14.78
N PRO A 464 22.93 -10.28 14.03
CA PRO A 464 22.86 -8.91 14.52
C PRO A 464 21.98 -8.76 15.77
N LEU A 465 20.93 -9.57 15.91
CA LEU A 465 19.99 -9.49 17.05
C LEU A 465 20.64 -10.07 18.31
N GLN A 466 21.41 -11.16 18.18
CA GLN A 466 22.18 -11.70 19.28
C GLN A 466 23.27 -10.71 19.73
N LEU A 467 23.95 -10.07 18.78
CA LEU A 467 24.96 -9.04 19.08
C LEU A 467 24.35 -7.84 19.80
N LEU A 468 23.14 -7.40 19.40
CA LEU A 468 22.40 -6.34 20.10
C LEU A 468 22.10 -6.73 21.55
N ALA A 469 21.58 -7.93 21.77
CA ALA A 469 21.26 -8.42 23.11
C ALA A 469 22.51 -8.51 24.00
N ASP A 470 23.59 -9.06 23.48
CA ASP A 470 24.87 -9.20 24.17
C ASP A 470 25.45 -7.82 24.56
N SER A 471 25.47 -6.87 23.62
CA SER A 471 25.97 -5.52 23.85
C SER A 471 25.09 -4.76 24.87
N ALA A 472 23.78 -4.90 24.78
CA ALA A 472 22.84 -4.29 25.72
C ALA A 472 23.04 -4.83 27.15
N GLN A 473 23.35 -6.13 27.31
CA GLN A 473 23.64 -6.73 28.60
C GLN A 473 24.92 -6.16 29.25
N ILE A 474 25.99 -5.94 28.47
CA ILE A 474 27.20 -5.25 28.96
C ILE A 474 26.84 -3.85 29.45
N VAL A 475 26.14 -3.09 28.61
CA VAL A 475 25.70 -1.72 28.96
C VAL A 475 24.89 -1.71 30.24
N GLU A 476 23.95 -2.64 30.42
CA GLU A 476 23.13 -2.76 31.62
C GLU A 476 23.99 -2.99 32.88
N LYS A 477 25.01 -3.85 32.82
CA LYS A 477 25.91 -4.11 33.95
C LYS A 477 26.74 -2.88 34.32
N LEU A 478 27.33 -2.21 33.32
CA LEU A 478 28.08 -0.97 33.53
C LEU A 478 27.19 0.11 34.12
N PHE A 479 26.00 0.28 33.60
CA PHE A 479 25.01 1.24 34.09
C PHE A 479 24.58 0.96 35.51
N THR A 480 24.31 -0.31 35.84
CA THR A 480 23.91 -0.75 37.20
C THR A 480 25.01 -0.52 38.20
N GLY A 481 26.29 -0.67 37.84
CA GLY A 481 27.44 -0.35 38.68
C GLY A 481 27.44 1.15 39.10
N VAL A 482 27.13 2.04 38.14
CA VAL A 482 27.02 3.48 38.43
C VAL A 482 25.81 3.78 39.31
N LEU A 483 24.65 3.15 39.06
CA LEU A 483 23.45 3.32 39.91
C LEU A 483 23.74 2.92 41.36
N ALA A 484 24.42 1.80 41.59
CA ALA A 484 24.81 1.33 42.93
C ALA A 484 25.75 2.32 43.62
N ARG A 485 26.76 2.84 42.91
CA ARG A 485 27.72 3.82 43.43
C ARG A 485 27.04 5.10 43.97
N PHE A 486 25.99 5.55 43.28
CA PHE A 486 25.28 6.79 43.63
C PHE A 486 23.95 6.56 44.37
N ASN A 487 23.62 5.30 44.68
CA ASN A 487 22.35 4.90 45.31
C ASN A 487 21.11 5.43 44.56
N LEU A 488 21.11 5.31 43.23
CA LEU A 488 20.04 5.81 42.34
C LEU A 488 19.15 4.65 41.85
N LYS A 489 17.87 4.99 41.64
CA LYS A 489 16.95 4.13 40.87
C LYS A 489 17.19 4.30 39.38
N LEU A 490 16.90 3.25 38.59
CA LEU A 490 17.12 3.24 37.11
C LEU A 490 16.59 4.52 36.45
N GLY A 491 15.34 4.90 36.69
CA GLY A 491 14.71 6.05 36.04
C GLY A 491 15.38 7.39 36.30
N GLN A 492 16.09 7.53 37.46
CA GLN A 492 16.77 8.78 37.83
C GLN A 492 18.02 9.06 36.96
N LEU A 493 18.64 8.03 36.40
CA LEU A 493 19.77 8.18 35.49
C LEU A 493 19.36 7.87 34.02
N ALA A 494 18.49 6.91 33.82
CA ALA A 494 18.09 6.49 32.45
C ALA A 494 17.35 7.61 31.68
N GLN A 495 16.53 8.44 32.34
CA GLN A 495 15.85 9.55 31.67
C GLN A 495 16.81 10.69 31.27
N PRO A 496 17.71 11.18 32.11
CA PRO A 496 18.76 12.11 31.68
C PRO A 496 19.59 11.58 30.51
N VAL A 497 20.04 10.31 30.59
CA VAL A 497 20.80 9.67 29.50
C VAL A 497 19.96 9.61 28.22
N ARG A 498 18.67 9.23 28.30
CA ARG A 498 17.78 9.22 27.14
C ARG A 498 17.69 10.59 26.48
N VAL A 499 17.46 11.63 27.25
CA VAL A 499 17.41 13.01 26.72
C VAL A 499 18.73 13.39 26.08
N ALA A 500 19.86 13.08 26.72
CA ALA A 500 21.18 13.36 26.17
C ALA A 500 21.47 12.63 24.85
N LEU A 501 20.99 11.37 24.70
CA LEU A 501 21.27 10.54 23.53
C LEU A 501 20.27 10.70 22.39
N THR A 502 19.00 10.97 22.67
CA THR A 502 17.92 10.94 21.67
C THR A 502 17.20 12.27 21.50
N GLY A 503 17.52 13.27 22.30
CA GLY A 503 16.89 14.58 22.27
C GLY A 503 15.57 14.67 23.04
N GLY A 504 14.92 13.55 23.36
CA GLY A 504 13.57 13.50 23.92
C GLY A 504 13.42 12.54 25.10
N THR A 505 12.19 12.39 25.59
CA THR A 505 11.84 11.51 26.72
C THR A 505 11.37 10.12 26.31
N VAL A 506 11.17 9.88 25.02
CA VAL A 506 10.65 8.62 24.45
C VAL A 506 11.68 8.02 23.50
N SER A 507 12.10 6.78 23.76
CA SER A 507 13.00 6.01 22.90
C SER A 507 12.84 4.51 23.16
N PRO A 508 13.49 3.63 22.40
CA PRO A 508 13.68 2.22 22.78
C PRO A 508 14.34 2.06 24.15
N GLY A 509 14.56 0.84 24.61
CA GLY A 509 15.29 0.56 25.85
C GLY A 509 16.65 1.27 25.85
N ILE A 510 17.01 1.92 26.96
CA ILE A 510 18.20 2.79 26.99
C ILE A 510 19.49 1.99 26.75
N PHE A 511 19.55 0.75 27.21
CA PHE A 511 20.70 -0.11 27.02
C PHE A 511 20.85 -0.53 25.55
N GLU A 512 19.75 -0.85 24.88
CA GLU A 512 19.70 -1.12 23.45
C GLU A 512 20.07 0.10 22.62
N VAL A 513 19.59 1.30 23.01
CA VAL A 513 19.96 2.57 22.34
C VAL A 513 21.45 2.79 22.40
N ILE A 514 22.08 2.58 23.55
CA ILE A 514 23.54 2.72 23.72
C ILE A 514 24.28 1.66 22.89
N ALA A 515 23.80 0.40 22.90
CA ALA A 515 24.39 -0.70 22.15
C ALA A 515 24.37 -0.44 20.62
N VAL A 516 23.26 0.07 20.07
CA VAL A 516 23.15 0.44 18.65
C VAL A 516 23.97 1.67 18.31
N MET A 517 23.93 2.69 19.18
CA MET A 517 24.63 3.96 18.96
C MET A 517 26.15 3.78 18.95
N GLY A 518 26.66 2.82 19.71
CA GLY A 518 28.07 2.55 19.90
C GLY A 518 28.70 3.46 20.95
N ARG A 519 29.90 3.08 21.40
CA ARG A 519 30.62 3.76 22.49
C ARG A 519 30.92 5.22 22.15
N GLU A 520 31.55 5.43 21.01
CA GLU A 520 32.08 6.75 20.64
C GLU A 520 31.00 7.83 20.61
N ARG A 521 29.93 7.60 19.89
CA ARG A 521 28.82 8.56 19.77
C ARG A 521 28.07 8.72 21.09
N THR A 522 27.90 7.67 21.87
CA THR A 522 27.28 7.73 23.19
C THR A 522 28.09 8.63 24.12
N VAL A 523 29.40 8.42 24.21
CA VAL A 523 30.31 9.21 25.07
C VAL A 523 30.33 10.68 24.60
N GLN A 524 30.40 10.94 23.31
CA GLN A 524 30.35 12.30 22.75
C GLN A 524 29.10 13.06 23.20
N ARG A 525 27.92 12.44 23.09
CA ARG A 525 26.66 13.07 23.49
C ARG A 525 26.50 13.25 24.98
N LEU A 526 26.97 12.29 25.76
CA LEU A 526 26.97 12.42 27.22
C LEU A 526 27.90 13.53 27.70
N ARG A 527 29.11 13.67 27.09
CA ARG A 527 30.01 14.79 27.38
C ARG A 527 29.38 16.14 27.04
N ALA A 528 28.68 16.24 25.92
CA ALA A 528 27.95 17.46 25.55
C ALA A 528 26.84 17.80 26.59
N ALA A 529 26.12 16.80 27.09
CA ALA A 529 25.12 16.98 28.13
C ALA A 529 25.74 17.42 29.48
N VAL A 530 26.88 16.81 29.89
CA VAL A 530 27.64 17.22 31.09
C VAL A 530 28.09 18.69 30.94
N ALA A 531 28.72 19.07 29.83
CA ALA A 531 29.14 20.44 29.59
C ALA A 531 27.98 21.45 29.62
N ARG A 532 26.82 21.07 29.11
CA ARG A 532 25.60 21.90 29.18
C ARG A 532 25.16 22.13 30.64
N ILE A 533 25.12 21.09 31.48
CA ILE A 533 24.74 21.20 32.90
C ILE A 533 25.74 22.08 33.62
N GLU A 534 27.05 21.94 33.39
CA GLU A 534 28.10 22.77 33.96
C GLU A 534 27.95 24.24 33.61
N ALA A 535 27.64 24.53 32.34
CA ALA A 535 27.42 25.89 31.86
C ALA A 535 26.20 26.55 32.53
N GLN A 536 25.13 25.80 32.76
CA GLN A 536 23.93 26.28 33.46
C GLN A 536 24.14 26.48 34.95
N SER A 537 25.12 25.79 35.54
CA SER A 537 25.43 25.87 36.98
C SER A 537 26.42 26.97 37.35
N ARG A 538 27.06 27.61 36.34
CA ARG A 538 27.94 28.76 36.56
C ARG A 538 27.08 30.00 36.86
N PRO A 539 27.32 30.74 37.97
CA PRO A 539 26.66 32.02 38.18
C PRO A 539 27.00 32.95 36.98
N ALA A 540 26.00 33.71 36.53
CA ALA A 540 26.25 34.77 35.54
C ALA A 540 27.40 35.63 36.07
N ALA A 541 28.50 35.71 35.30
CA ALA A 541 29.57 36.65 35.62
C ALA A 541 28.96 38.06 35.58
N GLU A 542 28.94 38.70 36.71
CA GLU A 542 28.53 40.12 36.89
C GLU A 542 29.33 41.05 36.00
#